data_fdfb6fcea738024b2d08749f5dc31a18
#
_entry.id   fdfb6fcea738024b2d08749f5dc31a18
#
_cell.length_a   1.000
_cell.length_b   1.000
_cell.length_c   1.000
_cell.angle_alpha   90.00
_cell.angle_beta   90.00
_cell.angle_gamma   90.00
#
_symmetry.space_group_name_H-M   'P 1'
#
loop_
_entity.id
_entity.type
_entity.pdbx_description
1 polymer ?
#
loop_
_entity_poly.entity_id
_entity_poly.type
_entity_poly.pdbx_seq_one_letter_code
_entity_poly.pdbx_strand_id
1 'polypeptide(L)'
;NYLFLNKNINYKQNKKLTHLNIDSKGFLVENSNAKLMNSGVYFFKKNFLKLIQNKKVSLENKIIKKLISEKKIKGIVTRENVFDIGIKKTFLKMEKSLLKKLKKPAIFFDRDGVINIDNKYVYKFKDFIFKKNIFSNINKFKKYYLFIVTNQSGIARGYYKEKDFLLLHKKLKEIFITKNIYFNDVEYCPHHPSGKIKSYKKNCSCRKPKNKMLVNILSRWNIDKKNSYMIGDSKSDELCAKKTNIKFIYESENYSKIINNYF
;
A
#
# COMPACT_ATOMS: atom_id res chain seq x y z
N ASN A 1 15.76 -19.70 -15.55
CA ASN A 1 16.10 -18.35 -15.13
C ASN A 1 15.42 -17.35 -16.05
N TYR A 2 15.06 -16.20 -15.52
CA TYR A 2 14.37 -15.14 -16.26
C TYR A 2 15.01 -13.79 -15.98
N LEU A 3 15.07 -12.94 -17.01
CA LEU A 3 15.46 -11.54 -16.93
C LEU A 3 14.32 -10.68 -17.46
N PHE A 4 13.95 -9.64 -16.71
CA PHE A 4 13.00 -8.65 -17.18
C PHE A 4 13.69 -7.61 -18.06
N LEU A 5 13.10 -7.39 -19.23
CA LEU A 5 13.57 -6.45 -20.24
C LEU A 5 12.56 -5.32 -20.41
N ASN A 6 13.03 -4.10 -20.62
CA ASN A 6 12.19 -2.93 -20.82
C ASN A 6 12.31 -2.35 -22.22
N LYS A 7 11.17 -1.96 -22.82
CA LYS A 7 11.07 -1.28 -24.13
C LYS A 7 11.19 0.24 -24.06
N ASN A 8 10.93 0.86 -22.90
CA ASN A 8 10.59 2.29 -22.80
C ASN A 8 11.71 3.18 -22.29
N ILE A 9 12.98 2.83 -22.47
CA ILE A 9 14.07 3.63 -21.91
C ILE A 9 14.73 4.50 -22.98
N ASN A 10 14.92 5.79 -22.63
CA ASN A 10 15.72 6.73 -23.42
C ASN A 10 17.17 6.24 -23.52
N TYR A 11 17.55 5.78 -24.69
CA TYR A 11 18.79 5.11 -25.06
C TYR A 11 20.09 5.86 -24.75
N LYS A 12 20.04 7.13 -24.40
CA LYS A 12 21.25 7.98 -24.35
C LYS A 12 22.13 7.81 -23.11
N GLN A 13 21.74 7.02 -22.11
CA GLN A 13 22.42 7.07 -20.80
C GLN A 13 23.16 5.80 -20.34
N ASN A 14 22.99 4.62 -20.94
CA ASN A 14 23.72 3.43 -20.52
C ASN A 14 24.12 2.51 -21.67
N LYS A 15 25.35 2.71 -22.19
CA LYS A 15 25.91 1.93 -23.31
C LYS A 15 26.22 0.45 -23.01
N LYS A 16 26.19 0.00 -21.73
CA LYS A 16 26.76 -1.32 -21.34
C LYS A 16 25.80 -2.52 -21.38
N LEU A 17 24.46 -2.32 -21.46
CA LEU A 17 23.51 -3.43 -21.36
C LEU A 17 22.33 -3.35 -22.35
N THR A 18 22.52 -2.70 -23.49
CA THR A 18 21.43 -2.30 -24.39
C THR A 18 21.24 -3.22 -25.61
N HIS A 19 21.96 -4.33 -25.70
CA HIS A 19 21.97 -5.16 -26.91
C HIS A 19 21.35 -6.55 -26.65
N LEU A 20 20.19 -6.59 -26.01
CA LEU A 20 19.47 -7.82 -25.74
C LEU A 20 18.18 -7.92 -26.56
N ASN A 21 17.89 -9.10 -27.07
CA ASN A 21 16.64 -9.45 -27.70
C ASN A 21 16.17 -10.83 -27.21
N ILE A 22 15.01 -11.26 -27.66
CA ILE A 22 14.43 -12.57 -27.32
C ILE A 22 14.23 -13.33 -28.63
N ASP A 23 14.71 -14.57 -28.69
CA ASP A 23 14.46 -15.47 -29.83
C ASP A 23 13.02 -16.01 -29.85
N SER A 24 12.64 -16.74 -30.88
CA SER A 24 11.30 -17.32 -31.04
C SER A 24 10.92 -18.32 -29.94
N LYS A 25 11.90 -18.87 -29.21
CA LYS A 25 11.69 -19.78 -28.08
C LYS A 25 11.69 -19.07 -26.71
N GLY A 26 11.84 -17.74 -26.72
CA GLY A 26 11.86 -16.91 -25.50
C GLY A 26 13.22 -16.80 -24.83
N PHE A 27 14.31 -17.32 -25.41
CA PHE A 27 15.66 -17.18 -24.84
C PHE A 27 16.26 -15.82 -25.17
N LEU A 28 17.07 -15.30 -24.23
CA LEU A 28 17.84 -14.08 -24.45
C LEU A 28 18.93 -14.33 -25.49
N VAL A 29 19.10 -13.36 -26.37
CA VAL A 29 20.16 -13.29 -27.37
C VAL A 29 20.79 -11.89 -27.38
N GLU A 30 22.10 -11.82 -27.59
CA GLU A 30 22.77 -10.54 -27.84
C GLU A 30 22.53 -10.11 -29.28
N ASN A 31 22.14 -8.85 -29.48
CA ASN A 31 21.90 -8.28 -30.80
C ASN A 31 22.23 -6.77 -30.76
N SER A 32 23.19 -6.35 -31.57
CA SER A 32 23.64 -4.95 -31.65
C SER A 32 22.53 -3.95 -31.98
N ASN A 33 21.49 -4.39 -32.70
CA ASN A 33 20.34 -3.56 -33.08
C ASN A 33 19.15 -3.70 -32.15
N ALA A 34 19.30 -4.42 -31.00
CA ALA A 34 18.21 -4.65 -30.09
C ALA A 34 17.78 -3.38 -29.34
N LYS A 35 16.46 -3.23 -29.17
CA LYS A 35 15.83 -2.10 -28.47
C LYS A 35 15.39 -2.44 -27.04
N LEU A 36 15.81 -3.59 -26.52
CA LEU A 36 15.46 -4.01 -25.18
C LEU A 36 16.62 -3.74 -24.22
N MET A 37 16.31 -3.30 -23.03
CA MET A 37 17.29 -3.03 -21.97
C MET A 37 17.04 -3.93 -20.77
N ASN A 38 18.12 -4.37 -20.14
CA ASN A 38 18.08 -5.06 -18.85
C ASN A 38 17.48 -4.14 -17.78
N SER A 39 16.41 -4.59 -17.12
CA SER A 39 15.73 -3.83 -16.06
C SER A 39 16.38 -3.97 -14.68
N GLY A 40 17.42 -4.82 -14.55
CA GLY A 40 18.03 -5.13 -13.26
C GLY A 40 17.22 -6.10 -12.40
N VAL A 41 16.12 -6.66 -12.91
CA VAL A 41 15.26 -7.61 -12.18
C VAL A 41 15.44 -9.02 -12.75
N TYR A 42 15.82 -9.97 -11.88
CA TYR A 42 16.14 -11.33 -12.25
C TYR A 42 15.39 -12.33 -11.40
N PHE A 43 14.98 -13.44 -12.00
CA PHE A 43 14.51 -14.63 -11.29
C PHE A 43 15.40 -15.83 -11.61
N PHE A 44 16.10 -16.35 -10.60
CA PHE A 44 16.98 -17.49 -10.74
C PHE A 44 16.43 -18.71 -10.00
N LYS A 45 16.61 -19.89 -10.61
CA LYS A 45 16.43 -21.16 -9.90
C LYS A 45 17.53 -21.30 -8.82
N LYS A 46 17.23 -21.96 -7.69
CA LYS A 46 18.18 -22.16 -6.58
C LYS A 46 19.55 -22.69 -7.04
N ASN A 47 19.59 -23.55 -8.03
CA ASN A 47 20.83 -24.10 -8.61
C ASN A 47 21.75 -23.04 -9.24
N PHE A 48 21.24 -21.82 -9.51
CA PHE A 48 22.03 -20.71 -9.99
C PHE A 48 23.17 -20.34 -9.02
N LEU A 49 22.96 -20.47 -7.71
CA LEU A 49 23.96 -20.18 -6.68
C LEU A 49 25.23 -21.02 -6.85
N LYS A 50 25.15 -22.20 -7.44
CA LYS A 50 26.30 -23.06 -7.77
C LYS A 50 27.25 -22.46 -8.82
N LEU A 51 26.76 -21.49 -9.62
CA LEU A 51 27.57 -20.77 -10.61
C LEU A 51 28.37 -19.62 -9.98
N ILE A 52 27.99 -19.20 -8.77
CA ILE A 52 28.66 -18.17 -7.99
C ILE A 52 29.63 -18.89 -7.05
N GLN A 53 30.85 -19.14 -7.52
CA GLN A 53 31.95 -19.59 -6.65
C GLN A 53 32.32 -18.44 -5.70
N ASN A 54 32.95 -18.74 -4.55
CA ASN A 54 33.35 -17.79 -3.50
C ASN A 54 34.34 -16.67 -3.97
N LYS A 55 34.16 -16.16 -5.18
CA LYS A 55 34.97 -15.10 -5.79
C LYS A 55 34.08 -13.94 -6.21
N LYS A 56 34.56 -12.72 -6.08
CA LYS A 56 33.91 -11.51 -6.57
C LYS A 56 33.72 -11.61 -8.11
N VAL A 57 32.49 -11.76 -8.55
CA VAL A 57 32.14 -11.96 -9.97
C VAL A 57 31.05 -10.96 -10.36
N SER A 58 31.22 -10.30 -11.52
CA SER A 58 30.15 -9.46 -12.09
C SER A 58 29.00 -10.34 -12.60
N LEU A 59 27.79 -10.09 -12.09
CA LEU A 59 26.60 -10.79 -12.52
C LEU A 59 26.35 -10.59 -14.01
N GLU A 60 26.35 -9.33 -14.45
CA GLU A 60 26.01 -8.97 -15.83
C GLU A 60 27.10 -9.39 -16.83
N ASN A 61 28.35 -9.05 -16.53
CA ASN A 61 29.43 -9.23 -17.50
C ASN A 61 29.91 -10.66 -17.64
N LYS A 62 29.73 -11.50 -16.63
CA LYS A 62 30.23 -12.88 -16.66
C LYS A 62 29.11 -13.91 -16.61
N ILE A 63 28.22 -13.83 -15.62
CA ILE A 63 27.25 -14.89 -15.37
C ILE A 63 26.09 -14.82 -16.37
N ILE A 64 25.52 -13.62 -16.57
CA ILE A 64 24.41 -13.45 -17.53
C ILE A 64 24.87 -13.79 -18.95
N LYS A 65 26.04 -13.32 -19.38
CA LYS A 65 26.60 -13.68 -20.70
C LYS A 65 26.76 -15.19 -20.89
N LYS A 66 27.26 -15.89 -19.87
CA LYS A 66 27.35 -17.36 -19.89
C LYS A 66 25.97 -18.00 -20.00
N LEU A 67 24.96 -17.54 -19.25
CA LEU A 67 23.61 -18.08 -19.34
C LEU A 67 22.95 -17.78 -20.69
N ILE A 68 23.27 -16.67 -21.34
CA ILE A 68 22.81 -16.35 -22.70
C ILE A 68 23.44 -17.32 -23.71
N SER A 69 24.78 -17.48 -23.69
CA SER A 69 25.48 -18.38 -24.62
C SER A 69 25.03 -19.84 -24.48
N GLU A 70 24.68 -20.26 -23.26
CA GLU A 70 24.19 -21.62 -22.98
C GLU A 70 22.66 -21.77 -23.16
N LYS A 71 21.93 -20.73 -23.61
CA LYS A 71 20.46 -20.71 -23.73
C LYS A 71 19.75 -21.13 -22.43
N LYS A 72 20.26 -20.67 -21.27
CA LYS A 72 19.73 -21.03 -19.94
C LYS A 72 18.97 -19.90 -19.26
N ILE A 73 18.74 -18.77 -19.93
CA ILE A 73 18.01 -17.62 -19.44
C ILE A 73 16.99 -17.15 -20.47
N LYS A 74 15.76 -16.92 -20.03
CA LYS A 74 14.67 -16.38 -20.85
C LYS A 74 14.41 -14.93 -20.52
N GLY A 75 13.90 -14.18 -21.50
CA GLY A 75 13.50 -12.80 -21.34
C GLY A 75 12.00 -12.63 -21.10
N ILE A 76 11.62 -11.71 -20.22
CA ILE A 76 10.24 -11.24 -20.04
C ILE A 76 10.22 -9.77 -20.36
N VAL A 77 9.48 -9.37 -21.41
CA VAL A 77 9.37 -7.97 -21.81
C VAL A 77 8.28 -7.29 -20.98
N THR A 78 8.65 -6.21 -20.28
CA THR A 78 7.70 -5.33 -19.59
C THR A 78 7.59 -3.98 -20.30
N ARG A 79 6.40 -3.39 -20.22
CA ARG A 79 6.14 -2.00 -20.65
C ARG A 79 6.15 -1.02 -19.48
N GLU A 80 6.33 -1.51 -18.26
CA GLU A 80 6.41 -0.68 -17.08
C GLU A 80 7.64 0.22 -17.10
N ASN A 81 7.51 1.43 -16.54
CA ASN A 81 8.65 2.33 -16.44
C ASN A 81 9.68 1.80 -15.45
N VAL A 82 10.88 1.59 -15.91
CA VAL A 82 12.05 1.28 -15.07
C VAL A 82 12.88 2.55 -14.94
N PHE A 83 13.26 2.88 -13.72
CA PHE A 83 14.09 4.06 -13.41
C PHE A 83 15.40 3.59 -12.77
N ASP A 84 16.51 4.02 -13.32
CA ASP A 84 17.82 3.87 -12.70
C ASP A 84 17.97 4.93 -11.59
N ILE A 85 17.83 4.51 -10.34
CA ILE A 85 17.92 5.39 -9.17
C ILE A 85 19.36 5.73 -8.76
N GLY A 86 20.35 5.09 -9.35
CA GLY A 86 21.78 5.38 -9.16
C GLY A 86 22.19 6.72 -9.75
N ILE A 87 21.38 7.32 -10.63
CA ILE A 87 21.66 8.61 -11.29
C ILE A 87 20.71 9.67 -10.71
N LYS A 88 21.24 10.73 -10.11
CA LYS A 88 20.47 11.82 -9.48
C LYS A 88 19.37 12.39 -10.40
N LYS A 89 19.65 12.59 -11.68
CA LYS A 89 18.67 13.12 -12.66
C LYS A 89 17.48 12.17 -12.86
N THR A 90 17.72 10.87 -12.96
CA THR A 90 16.67 9.84 -13.11
C THR A 90 15.92 9.63 -11.82
N PHE A 91 16.59 9.71 -10.65
CA PHE A 91 15.95 9.68 -9.34
C PHE A 91 14.90 10.80 -9.19
N LEU A 92 15.26 12.06 -9.45
CA LEU A 92 14.33 13.18 -9.37
C LEU A 92 13.14 13.07 -10.35
N LYS A 93 13.40 12.54 -11.55
CA LYS A 93 12.35 12.28 -12.54
C LYS A 93 11.42 11.15 -12.09
N MET A 94 11.99 10.11 -11.51
CA MET A 94 11.24 8.98 -10.91
C MET A 94 10.35 9.46 -9.77
N GLU A 95 10.89 10.25 -8.82
CA GLU A 95 10.15 10.77 -7.68
C GLU A 95 8.87 11.51 -8.14
N LYS A 96 9.00 12.44 -9.08
CA LYS A 96 7.84 13.15 -9.67
C LYS A 96 6.84 12.20 -10.35
N SER A 97 7.33 11.21 -11.09
CA SER A 97 6.50 10.22 -11.79
C SER A 97 5.77 9.30 -10.81
N LEU A 98 6.46 8.82 -9.77
CA LEU A 98 5.87 7.98 -8.72
C LEU A 98 4.83 8.73 -7.92
N LEU A 99 5.10 9.97 -7.50
CA LEU A 99 4.12 10.79 -6.79
C LEU A 99 2.83 10.96 -7.62
N LYS A 100 2.95 11.17 -8.93
CA LYS A 100 1.77 11.25 -9.80
C LYS A 100 1.03 9.92 -9.90
N LYS A 101 1.74 8.79 -10.10
CA LYS A 101 1.15 7.44 -10.19
C LYS A 101 0.55 6.96 -8.86
N LEU A 102 1.17 7.33 -7.74
CA LEU A 102 0.72 6.94 -6.41
C LEU A 102 -0.40 7.84 -5.88
N LYS A 103 -0.74 8.94 -6.56
CA LYS A 103 -1.87 9.79 -6.18
C LYS A 103 -3.18 9.05 -6.44
N LYS A 104 -3.82 8.60 -5.37
CA LYS A 104 -5.10 7.89 -5.43
C LYS A 104 -6.09 8.49 -4.43
N PRO A 105 -7.39 8.42 -4.69
CA PRO A 105 -8.39 8.74 -3.68
C PRO A 105 -8.34 7.71 -2.54
N ALA A 106 -8.88 8.07 -1.40
CA ALA A 106 -8.89 7.26 -0.19
C ALA A 106 -10.28 7.11 0.41
N ILE A 107 -10.52 5.97 1.05
CA ILE A 107 -11.66 5.77 1.94
C ILE A 107 -11.12 5.61 3.37
N PHE A 108 -11.62 6.45 4.26
CA PHE A 108 -11.33 6.40 5.69
C PHE A 108 -12.54 5.82 6.40
N PHE A 109 -12.39 4.69 7.02
CA PHE A 109 -13.45 4.03 7.78
C PHE A 109 -13.31 4.30 9.27
N ASP A 110 -14.38 4.70 9.96
CA ASP A 110 -14.42 4.40 11.37
C ASP A 110 -14.47 2.88 11.57
N ARG A 111 -14.13 2.41 12.74
CA ARG A 111 -14.14 0.99 13.04
C ARG A 111 -15.47 0.56 13.67
N ASP A 112 -15.73 1.07 14.88
CA ASP A 112 -16.89 0.69 15.67
C ASP A 112 -18.14 1.37 15.11
N GLY A 113 -19.19 0.63 14.82
CA GLY A 113 -20.38 1.11 14.13
C GLY A 113 -20.32 1.08 12.60
N VAL A 114 -19.12 0.95 12.00
CA VAL A 114 -18.90 0.93 10.53
C VAL A 114 -18.38 -0.42 10.05
N ILE A 115 -17.25 -0.87 10.57
CA ILE A 115 -16.66 -2.18 10.20
C ILE A 115 -17.29 -3.29 11.05
N ASN A 116 -17.48 -3.02 12.32
CA ASN A 116 -18.13 -3.94 13.26
C ASN A 116 -19.34 -3.28 13.93
N ILE A 117 -20.21 -4.13 14.49
CA ILE A 117 -21.27 -3.66 15.38
C ILE A 117 -20.62 -3.03 16.62
N ASP A 118 -21.06 -1.83 16.99
CA ASP A 118 -20.54 -1.16 18.20
C ASP A 118 -21.22 -1.72 19.45
N ASN A 119 -20.58 -2.68 20.06
CA ASN A 119 -20.97 -3.23 21.36
C ASN A 119 -20.24 -2.53 22.53
N LYS A 120 -19.79 -1.30 22.33
CA LYS A 120 -18.98 -0.50 23.26
C LYS A 120 -17.67 -1.17 23.69
N TYR A 121 -16.56 -0.49 23.42
CA TYR A 121 -15.22 -0.89 23.85
C TYR A 121 -14.80 -2.30 23.39
N VAL A 122 -15.11 -2.69 22.15
CA VAL A 122 -14.72 -3.98 21.58
C VAL A 122 -13.20 -4.07 21.42
N TYR A 123 -12.56 -4.99 22.16
CA TYR A 123 -11.11 -5.21 22.12
C TYR A 123 -10.74 -6.70 22.04
N LYS A 124 -11.66 -7.62 22.32
CA LYS A 124 -11.46 -9.06 22.13
C LYS A 124 -12.04 -9.51 20.81
N PHE A 125 -11.34 -10.39 20.12
CA PHE A 125 -11.82 -10.87 18.82
C PHE A 125 -13.15 -11.63 18.90
N LYS A 126 -13.38 -12.38 19.98
CA LYS A 126 -14.65 -13.10 20.18
C LYS A 126 -15.88 -12.19 20.25
N ASP A 127 -15.69 -10.93 20.64
CA ASP A 127 -16.75 -9.93 20.78
C ASP A 127 -16.85 -9.03 19.53
N PHE A 128 -15.99 -9.26 18.52
CA PHE A 128 -15.92 -8.47 17.29
C PHE A 128 -16.84 -9.05 16.23
N ILE A 129 -18.01 -8.46 16.08
CA ILE A 129 -19.02 -8.87 15.09
C ILE A 129 -18.93 -7.95 13.88
N PHE A 130 -18.53 -8.50 12.75
CA PHE A 130 -18.49 -7.73 11.49
C PHE A 130 -19.89 -7.28 11.06
N LYS A 131 -20.00 -6.08 10.53
CA LYS A 131 -21.23 -5.60 9.90
C LYS A 131 -21.60 -6.48 8.71
N LYS A 132 -22.89 -6.65 8.47
CA LYS A 132 -23.42 -7.41 7.32
C LYS A 132 -22.87 -6.83 6.02
N ASN A 133 -22.42 -7.69 5.13
CA ASN A 133 -21.87 -7.32 3.81
C ASN A 133 -20.61 -6.40 3.80
N ILE A 134 -19.95 -6.19 4.95
CA ILE A 134 -18.81 -5.27 5.03
C ILE A 134 -17.69 -5.63 4.05
N PHE A 135 -17.35 -6.92 3.91
CA PHE A 135 -16.29 -7.37 3.01
C PHE A 135 -16.64 -7.11 1.54
N SER A 136 -17.87 -7.38 1.11
CA SER A 136 -18.33 -7.10 -0.26
C SER A 136 -18.36 -5.60 -0.55
N ASN A 137 -18.76 -4.79 0.43
CA ASN A 137 -18.77 -3.35 0.31
C ASN A 137 -17.36 -2.78 0.18
N ILE A 138 -16.42 -3.17 1.05
CA ILE A 138 -15.03 -2.69 0.98
C ILE A 138 -14.34 -3.16 -0.31
N ASN A 139 -14.61 -4.37 -0.79
CA ASN A 139 -14.03 -4.89 -2.04
C ASN A 139 -14.39 -4.06 -3.30
N LYS A 140 -15.43 -3.23 -3.26
CA LYS A 140 -15.76 -2.30 -4.33
C LYS A 140 -14.75 -1.16 -4.45
N PHE A 141 -13.97 -0.89 -3.42
CA PHE A 141 -13.04 0.24 -3.33
C PHE A 141 -11.58 -0.12 -3.65
N LYS A 142 -11.33 -1.13 -4.50
CA LYS A 142 -9.97 -1.60 -4.85
C LYS A 142 -9.07 -0.51 -5.47
N LYS A 143 -9.67 0.50 -6.08
CA LYS A 143 -8.94 1.63 -6.68
C LYS A 143 -8.55 2.70 -5.66
N TYR A 144 -9.07 2.64 -4.43
CA TYR A 144 -8.80 3.57 -3.34
C TYR A 144 -7.68 3.07 -2.44
N TYR A 145 -7.02 4.00 -1.75
CA TYR A 145 -6.35 3.66 -0.50
C TYR A 145 -7.41 3.45 0.60
N LEU A 146 -7.20 2.47 1.45
CA LEU A 146 -8.12 2.13 2.53
C LEU A 146 -7.46 2.37 3.88
N PHE A 147 -8.12 3.12 4.76
CA PHE A 147 -7.62 3.46 6.08
C PHE A 147 -8.68 3.21 7.14
N ILE A 148 -8.23 2.88 8.35
CA ILE A 148 -9.09 2.86 9.55
C ILE A 148 -8.70 4.04 10.42
N VAL A 149 -9.71 4.80 10.92
CA VAL A 149 -9.50 5.98 11.77
C VAL A 149 -10.48 5.92 12.93
N THR A 150 -10.03 5.51 14.12
CA THR A 150 -10.92 5.12 15.22
C THR A 150 -10.58 5.74 16.56
N ASN A 151 -11.61 6.10 17.34
CA ASN A 151 -11.49 6.54 18.73
C ASN A 151 -11.52 5.34 19.69
N GLN A 152 -10.43 5.10 20.40
CA GLN A 152 -10.26 3.95 21.31
C GLN A 152 -10.12 4.38 22.78
N SER A 153 -11.10 5.14 23.27
CA SER A 153 -11.09 5.71 24.61
C SER A 153 -11.15 4.68 25.75
N GLY A 154 -11.49 3.43 25.44
CA GLY A 154 -11.42 2.31 26.42
C GLY A 154 -10.02 2.15 27.02
N ILE A 155 -8.96 2.50 26.27
CA ILE A 155 -7.58 2.49 26.75
C ILE A 155 -7.43 3.55 27.87
N ALA A 156 -7.81 4.80 27.61
CA ALA A 156 -7.76 5.86 28.62
C ALA A 156 -8.65 5.56 29.84
N ARG A 157 -9.76 4.87 29.64
CA ARG A 157 -10.70 4.49 30.71
C ARG A 157 -10.23 3.28 31.51
N GLY A 158 -9.18 2.56 31.06
CA GLY A 158 -8.63 1.37 31.70
C GLY A 158 -9.44 0.09 31.49
N TYR A 159 -10.33 0.05 30.49
CA TYR A 159 -11.11 -1.16 30.19
C TYR A 159 -10.28 -2.22 29.48
N TYR A 160 -9.25 -1.83 28.75
CA TYR A 160 -8.27 -2.69 28.10
C TYR A 160 -6.97 -1.92 27.84
N LYS A 161 -5.89 -2.64 27.60
CA LYS A 161 -4.57 -2.05 27.33
C LYS A 161 -4.41 -1.79 25.82
N GLU A 162 -3.52 -0.86 25.46
CA GLU A 162 -3.18 -0.57 24.06
C GLU A 162 -2.71 -1.82 23.31
N LYS A 163 -1.96 -2.69 23.95
CA LYS A 163 -1.54 -3.98 23.40
C LYS A 163 -2.71 -4.87 22.98
N ASP A 164 -3.82 -4.84 23.70
CA ASP A 164 -5.00 -5.66 23.39
C ASP A 164 -5.67 -5.17 22.11
N PHE A 165 -5.75 -3.83 21.94
CA PHE A 165 -6.18 -3.20 20.70
C PHE A 165 -5.29 -3.61 19.51
N LEU A 166 -3.96 -3.54 19.68
CA LEU A 166 -3.01 -3.89 18.63
C LEU A 166 -3.10 -5.37 18.24
N LEU A 167 -3.28 -6.27 19.20
CA LEU A 167 -3.50 -7.70 18.97
C LEU A 167 -4.79 -7.96 18.18
N LEU A 168 -5.90 -7.30 18.55
CA LEU A 168 -7.13 -7.36 17.77
C LEU A 168 -6.90 -6.91 16.33
N HIS A 169 -6.27 -5.75 16.14
CA HIS A 169 -6.01 -5.20 14.78
C HIS A 169 -5.09 -6.08 13.94
N LYS A 170 -4.10 -6.74 14.55
CA LYS A 170 -3.29 -7.74 13.85
C LYS A 170 -4.15 -8.88 13.31
N LYS A 171 -5.05 -9.43 14.13
CA LYS A 171 -5.97 -10.50 13.73
C LYS A 171 -6.97 -10.05 12.67
N LEU A 172 -7.51 -8.83 12.77
CA LEU A 172 -8.37 -8.24 11.76
C LEU A 172 -7.67 -8.10 10.42
N LYS A 173 -6.41 -7.64 10.42
CA LYS A 173 -5.58 -7.54 9.21
C LYS A 173 -5.44 -8.90 8.51
N GLU A 174 -5.18 -9.97 9.25
CA GLU A 174 -5.08 -11.32 8.71
C GLU A 174 -6.41 -11.73 8.03
N ILE A 175 -7.55 -11.49 8.70
CA ILE A 175 -8.87 -11.80 8.13
C ILE A 175 -9.16 -10.98 6.87
N PHE A 176 -8.87 -9.69 6.88
CA PHE A 176 -9.07 -8.85 5.69
C PHE A 176 -8.23 -9.32 4.50
N ILE A 177 -7.00 -9.75 4.73
CA ILE A 177 -6.13 -10.32 3.70
C ILE A 177 -6.75 -11.57 3.06
N THR A 178 -7.36 -12.48 3.85
CA THR A 178 -8.07 -13.66 3.31
C THR A 178 -9.28 -13.30 2.45
N LYS A 179 -9.78 -12.07 2.58
CA LYS A 179 -10.89 -11.51 1.77
C LYS A 179 -10.40 -10.58 0.65
N ASN A 180 -9.09 -10.59 0.33
CA ASN A 180 -8.45 -9.70 -0.64
C ASN A 180 -8.66 -8.21 -0.34
N ILE A 181 -8.73 -7.83 0.93
CA ILE A 181 -8.84 -6.44 1.41
C ILE A 181 -7.54 -6.07 2.11
N TYR A 182 -6.94 -4.94 1.69
CA TYR A 182 -5.67 -4.46 2.21
C TYR A 182 -5.84 -3.03 2.72
N PHE A 183 -5.94 -2.87 4.05
CA PHE A 183 -5.86 -1.55 4.66
C PHE A 183 -4.41 -1.06 4.64
N ASN A 184 -4.22 0.15 4.12
CA ASN A 184 -2.91 0.78 3.96
C ASN A 184 -2.34 1.25 5.30
N ASP A 185 -3.20 1.74 6.20
CA ASP A 185 -2.79 2.20 7.53
C ASP A 185 -3.98 2.22 8.51
N VAL A 186 -3.67 2.29 9.81
CA VAL A 186 -4.64 2.40 10.90
C VAL A 186 -4.19 3.50 11.85
N GLU A 187 -4.99 4.54 12.00
CA GLU A 187 -4.80 5.58 13.00
C GLU A 187 -5.86 5.44 14.10
N TYR A 188 -5.43 5.51 15.35
CA TYR A 188 -6.34 5.43 16.48
C TYR A 188 -6.00 6.46 17.56
N CYS A 189 -7.01 6.85 18.31
CA CYS A 189 -6.84 7.75 19.45
C CYS A 189 -7.14 7.00 20.76
N PRO A 190 -6.13 6.72 21.60
CA PRO A 190 -6.34 6.06 22.89
C PRO A 190 -6.80 7.02 24.00
N HIS A 191 -6.81 8.35 23.74
CA HIS A 191 -6.96 9.37 24.76
C HIS A 191 -8.42 9.71 25.06
N HIS A 192 -8.66 10.15 26.30
CA HIS A 192 -9.92 10.74 26.74
C HIS A 192 -9.68 11.75 27.89
N PRO A 193 -10.31 12.94 27.89
CA PRO A 193 -10.10 13.95 28.97
C PRO A 193 -10.52 13.42 30.36
N SER A 194 -11.56 12.59 30.42
CA SER A 194 -12.03 11.94 31.65
C SER A 194 -11.48 10.50 31.81
N GLY A 195 -10.30 10.20 31.22
CA GLY A 195 -9.66 8.89 31.36
C GLY A 195 -9.18 8.63 32.81
N LYS A 196 -9.13 7.33 33.19
CA LYS A 196 -8.57 6.90 34.47
C LYS A 196 -7.04 6.73 34.41
N ILE A 197 -6.53 6.29 33.25
CA ILE A 197 -5.10 6.03 33.06
C ILE A 197 -4.37 7.36 32.79
N LYS A 198 -3.50 7.77 33.69
CA LYS A 198 -2.81 9.08 33.70
C LYS A 198 -2.11 9.41 32.37
N SER A 199 -1.42 8.46 31.74
CA SER A 199 -0.70 8.62 30.46
C SER A 199 -1.65 8.93 29.28
N TYR A 200 -2.89 8.46 29.31
CA TYR A 200 -3.88 8.65 28.26
C TYR A 200 -4.97 9.67 28.62
N LYS A 201 -4.97 10.20 29.86
CA LYS A 201 -5.91 11.23 30.32
C LYS A 201 -5.45 12.60 29.81
N LYS A 202 -5.92 13.00 28.62
CA LYS A 202 -5.61 14.32 28.06
C LYS A 202 -6.58 14.76 26.98
N ASN A 203 -6.67 16.08 26.80
CA ASN A 203 -7.36 16.69 25.68
C ASN A 203 -6.40 16.74 24.48
N CYS A 204 -6.36 15.68 23.68
CA CYS A 204 -5.46 15.53 22.54
C CYS A 204 -6.02 16.15 21.26
N SER A 205 -5.17 16.28 20.21
CA SER A 205 -5.56 16.70 18.87
C SER A 205 -6.05 15.55 17.99
N CYS A 206 -5.80 14.28 18.38
CA CYS A 206 -6.12 13.10 17.54
C CYS A 206 -7.57 12.63 17.69
N ARG A 207 -8.20 12.79 18.87
CA ARG A 207 -9.56 12.30 19.11
C ARG A 207 -10.58 13.03 18.23
N LYS A 208 -11.34 12.29 17.41
CA LYS A 208 -12.50 12.81 16.68
C LYS A 208 -13.48 13.48 17.66
N PRO A 209 -14.00 14.68 17.40
CA PRO A 209 -14.08 15.42 16.13
C PRO A 209 -12.84 16.25 15.76
N LYS A 210 -11.70 16.10 16.43
CA LYS A 210 -10.43 16.67 15.96
C LYS A 210 -9.83 15.78 14.88
N ASN A 211 -8.97 16.34 14.02
CA ASN A 211 -8.60 15.74 12.74
C ASN A 211 -7.14 15.26 12.64
N LYS A 212 -6.38 15.25 13.73
CA LYS A 212 -4.94 14.91 13.66
C LYS A 212 -4.68 13.52 13.06
N MET A 213 -5.55 12.53 13.31
CA MET A 213 -5.42 11.19 12.71
C MET A 213 -5.49 11.25 11.17
N LEU A 214 -6.47 11.98 10.61
CA LEU A 214 -6.56 12.18 9.15
C LEU A 214 -5.35 12.96 8.62
N VAL A 215 -4.94 14.03 9.31
CA VAL A 215 -3.76 14.82 8.93
C VAL A 215 -2.50 13.95 8.90
N ASN A 216 -2.30 13.05 9.86
CA ASN A 216 -1.17 12.13 9.89
C ASN A 216 -1.15 11.21 8.66
N ILE A 217 -2.30 10.64 8.29
CA ILE A 217 -2.40 9.78 7.08
C ILE A 217 -2.11 10.63 5.83
N LEU A 218 -2.73 11.81 5.72
CA LEU A 218 -2.54 12.71 4.58
C LEU A 218 -1.10 13.18 4.40
N SER A 219 -0.30 13.24 5.47
CA SER A 219 1.12 13.61 5.40
C SER A 219 2.01 12.44 4.94
N ARG A 220 1.60 11.19 5.16
CA ARG A 220 2.37 9.99 4.78
C ARG A 220 2.00 9.44 3.41
N TRP A 221 0.77 9.66 2.96
CA TRP A 221 0.23 9.07 1.74
C TRP A 221 -0.15 10.15 0.73
N ASN A 222 0.18 9.92 -0.53
CA ASN A 222 -0.16 10.85 -1.62
C ASN A 222 -1.62 10.68 -2.04
N ILE A 223 -2.51 11.33 -1.29
CA ILE A 223 -3.96 11.15 -1.38
C ILE A 223 -4.60 12.27 -2.22
N ASP A 224 -5.49 11.89 -3.13
CA ASP A 224 -6.40 12.81 -3.81
C ASP A 224 -7.59 13.14 -2.89
N LYS A 225 -7.44 14.15 -2.05
CA LYS A 225 -8.45 14.57 -1.06
C LYS A 225 -9.81 14.87 -1.68
N LYS A 226 -9.84 15.50 -2.88
CA LYS A 226 -11.09 15.92 -3.54
C LYS A 226 -12.02 14.74 -3.84
N ASN A 227 -11.42 13.58 -4.14
CA ASN A 227 -12.14 12.35 -4.48
C ASN A 227 -12.08 11.31 -3.35
N SER A 228 -11.77 11.75 -2.13
CA SER A 228 -11.70 10.90 -0.94
C SER A 228 -12.91 11.06 -0.05
N TYR A 229 -13.22 9.99 0.70
CA TYR A 229 -14.40 9.92 1.56
C TYR A 229 -14.04 9.38 2.93
N MET A 230 -14.74 9.87 3.94
CA MET A 230 -14.78 9.24 5.26
C MET A 230 -16.17 8.65 5.47
N ILE A 231 -16.20 7.39 5.90
CA ILE A 231 -17.41 6.66 6.27
C ILE A 231 -17.41 6.52 7.78
N GLY A 232 -18.43 7.02 8.43
CA GLY A 232 -18.59 7.03 9.87
C GLY A 232 -20.06 6.88 10.27
N ASP A 233 -20.30 6.63 11.53
CA ASP A 233 -21.65 6.50 12.09
C ASP A 233 -22.07 7.67 12.98
N SER A 234 -21.13 8.58 13.29
CA SER A 234 -21.32 9.63 14.29
C SER A 234 -21.03 11.04 13.76
N LYS A 235 -21.64 12.04 14.43
CA LYS A 235 -21.35 13.46 14.18
C LYS A 235 -19.87 13.81 14.40
N SER A 236 -19.17 13.05 15.25
CA SER A 236 -17.74 13.28 15.48
C SER A 236 -16.89 12.91 14.26
N ASP A 237 -17.32 11.96 13.46
CA ASP A 237 -16.68 11.53 12.21
C ASP A 237 -16.90 12.59 11.13
N GLU A 238 -18.14 13.03 10.97
CA GLU A 238 -18.49 14.10 10.03
C GLU A 238 -17.67 15.37 10.26
N LEU A 239 -17.60 15.84 11.51
CA LEU A 239 -16.83 17.01 11.86
C LEU A 239 -15.32 16.82 11.66
N CYS A 240 -14.81 15.62 11.88
CA CYS A 240 -13.42 15.26 11.62
C CYS A 240 -13.11 15.34 10.12
N ALA A 241 -13.96 14.74 9.28
CA ALA A 241 -13.84 14.79 7.82
C ALA A 241 -13.91 16.22 7.28
N LYS A 242 -14.89 16.99 7.73
CA LYS A 242 -15.08 18.41 7.33
C LYS A 242 -13.83 19.26 7.61
N LYS A 243 -13.17 19.09 8.75
CA LYS A 243 -11.93 19.82 9.12
C LYS A 243 -10.73 19.48 8.23
N THR A 244 -10.80 18.42 7.43
CA THR A 244 -9.76 18.04 6.48
C THR A 244 -10.17 18.23 5.03
N ASN A 245 -11.36 18.77 4.76
CA ASN A 245 -11.96 18.88 3.43
C ASN A 245 -12.07 17.52 2.72
N ILE A 246 -12.43 16.48 3.47
CA ILE A 246 -12.76 15.14 2.97
C ILE A 246 -14.29 15.00 3.00
N LYS A 247 -14.86 14.45 1.94
CA LYS A 247 -16.30 14.19 1.86
C LYS A 247 -16.69 13.18 2.93
N PHE A 248 -17.87 13.35 3.53
CA PHE A 248 -18.38 12.45 4.55
C PHE A 248 -19.64 11.74 4.08
N ILE A 249 -19.78 10.47 4.46
CA ILE A 249 -20.97 9.65 4.20
C ILE A 249 -21.30 8.89 5.49
N TYR A 250 -22.54 8.95 5.92
CA TYR A 250 -23.00 8.12 7.03
C TYR A 250 -23.05 6.63 6.65
N GLU A 251 -22.67 5.75 7.56
CA GLU A 251 -22.69 4.30 7.33
C GLU A 251 -24.09 3.77 7.02
N SER A 252 -25.15 4.39 7.57
CA SER A 252 -26.55 4.11 7.26
C SER A 252 -26.92 4.38 5.80
N GLU A 253 -26.19 5.23 5.09
CA GLU A 253 -26.39 5.51 3.68
C GLU A 253 -25.81 4.41 2.81
N ASN A 254 -26.32 4.28 1.59
CA ASN A 254 -25.76 3.31 0.64
C ASN A 254 -24.47 3.85 0.01
N TYR A 255 -23.40 4.00 0.84
CA TYR A 255 -22.14 4.59 0.44
C TYR A 255 -21.50 3.90 -0.76
N SER A 256 -21.76 2.61 -0.97
CA SER A 256 -21.23 1.89 -2.13
C SER A 256 -21.86 2.36 -3.44
N LYS A 257 -23.13 2.80 -3.46
CA LYS A 257 -23.77 3.42 -4.63
C LYS A 257 -23.30 4.86 -4.82
N ILE A 258 -23.16 5.62 -3.73
CA ILE A 258 -22.74 7.02 -3.78
C ILE A 258 -21.33 7.15 -4.36
N ILE A 259 -20.41 6.26 -3.98
CA ILE A 259 -19.02 6.30 -4.43
C ILE A 259 -18.84 5.74 -5.84
N ASN A 260 -19.63 4.74 -6.25
CA ASN A 260 -19.53 4.13 -7.59
C ASN A 260 -19.86 5.08 -8.75
N ASN A 261 -20.51 6.22 -8.51
CA ASN A 261 -20.77 7.22 -9.53
C ASN A 261 -19.52 8.03 -9.97
N TYR A 262 -18.34 7.68 -9.48
CA TYR A 262 -17.08 8.39 -9.76
C TYR A 262 -16.04 7.57 -10.56
N PHE A 263 -16.42 6.37 -11.09
CA PHE A 263 -15.55 5.53 -11.92
C PHE A 263 -16.28 4.85 -13.09
#